data_edef6c02f82080113c942485657b2a4c
#
_entry.id   edef6c02f82080113c942485657b2a4c
#
_cell.length_a   1.000
_cell.length_b   1.000
_cell.length_c   1.000
_cell.angle_alpha   90.00
_cell.angle_beta   90.00
_cell.angle_gamma   90.00
#
_symmetry.space_group_name_H-M   'P 1'
#
loop_
_entity.id
_entity.type
_entity.pdbx_description
1 polymer ?
#
loop_
_entity_poly.entity_id
_entity_poly.type
_entity_poly.pdbx_seq_one_letter_code
_entity_poly.pdbx_strand_id
1 'polypeptide(L)'
;MRAVLYPQYAPMAVENFVGLSQAGYYNETVLFRVEPGFAVEGGDASGEGTGGTTIWNGNGYPAESCDALRHYAGALCAAQDDTTGSCYSVFYVVAAEPDSVDSSQQSAMSDAGWRSEVYDAYSQAGGLPSLDFTDTVFGQVYEGMDVIDAMANASADDDHRPTEDIVIHSVSIETYGD
;
A
#
# COMPACT_ATOMS: atom_id res chain seq x y z
N MET A 1 9.36 -11.24 0.67
CA MET A 1 9.15 -9.89 0.13
C MET A 1 9.96 -8.89 0.94
N ARG A 2 10.58 -7.90 0.31
CA ARG A 2 11.32 -6.82 0.97
C ARG A 2 10.89 -5.46 0.44
N ALA A 3 10.77 -4.48 1.34
CA ALA A 3 10.42 -3.11 0.99
C ALA A 3 11.37 -2.11 1.66
N VAL A 4 11.63 -1.00 0.99
CA VAL A 4 12.28 0.17 1.59
C VAL A 4 11.21 1.12 2.10
N LEU A 5 11.44 1.77 3.24
CA LEU A 5 10.55 2.78 3.81
C LEU A 5 11.14 4.19 3.65
N TYR A 6 10.28 5.19 3.53
CA TYR A 6 10.64 6.58 3.23
C TYR A 6 10.25 7.56 4.35
N PRO A 7 10.91 7.51 5.54
CA PRO A 7 10.54 8.35 6.68
C PRO A 7 10.69 9.86 6.41
N GLN A 8 11.48 10.25 5.42
CA GLN A 8 11.62 11.66 5.04
C GLN A 8 10.40 12.24 4.32
N TYR A 9 9.53 11.39 3.76
CA TYR A 9 8.33 11.79 3.00
C TYR A 9 7.03 11.47 3.73
N ALA A 10 7.01 10.41 4.53
CA ALA A 10 5.85 9.94 5.28
C ALA A 10 6.27 9.52 6.70
N PRO A 11 6.72 10.47 7.53
CA PRO A 11 7.29 10.17 8.86
C PRO A 11 6.29 9.47 9.78
N MET A 12 5.03 9.88 9.84
CA MET A 12 4.04 9.27 10.75
C MET A 12 3.65 7.86 10.30
N ALA A 13 3.44 7.67 9.00
CA ALA A 13 3.12 6.35 8.45
C ALA A 13 4.27 5.36 8.71
N VAL A 14 5.51 5.76 8.47
CA VAL A 14 6.69 4.92 8.74
C VAL A 14 6.85 4.65 10.23
N GLU A 15 6.74 5.68 11.09
CA GLU A 15 6.85 5.50 12.55
C GLU A 15 5.79 4.53 13.07
N ASN A 16 4.54 4.68 12.62
CA ASN A 16 3.45 3.80 13.00
C ASN A 16 3.69 2.37 12.53
N PHE A 17 4.01 2.17 11.25
CA PHE A 17 4.25 0.85 10.69
C PHE A 17 5.43 0.14 11.35
N VAL A 18 6.54 0.83 11.56
CA VAL A 18 7.73 0.30 12.25
C VAL A 18 7.41 -0.06 13.70
N GLY A 19 6.76 0.83 14.44
CA GLY A 19 6.42 0.59 15.85
C GLY A 19 5.46 -0.57 16.03
N LEU A 20 4.43 -0.68 15.19
CA LEU A 20 3.49 -1.81 15.20
C LEU A 20 4.18 -3.12 14.79
N SER A 21 5.07 -3.09 13.79
CA SER A 21 5.86 -4.25 13.37
C SER A 21 6.76 -4.75 14.50
N GLN A 22 7.48 -3.85 15.18
CA GLN A 22 8.33 -4.18 16.32
C GLN A 22 7.54 -4.71 17.52
N ALA A 23 6.31 -4.25 17.70
CA ALA A 23 5.40 -4.78 18.71
C ALA A 23 4.78 -6.13 18.31
N GLY A 24 5.04 -6.63 17.09
CA GLY A 24 4.47 -7.88 16.58
C GLY A 24 2.99 -7.80 16.22
N TYR A 25 2.44 -6.59 16.06
CA TYR A 25 1.02 -6.37 15.78
C TYR A 25 0.54 -7.06 14.51
N TYR A 26 1.36 -7.07 13.47
CA TYR A 26 1.02 -7.70 12.19
C TYR A 26 1.24 -9.22 12.14
N ASN A 27 1.92 -9.79 13.15
CA ASN A 27 2.22 -11.21 13.16
C ASN A 27 0.94 -12.04 13.27
N GLU A 28 0.84 -13.09 12.44
CA GLU A 28 -0.31 -13.99 12.39
C GLU A 28 -1.65 -13.28 12.03
N THR A 29 -1.60 -12.07 11.45
CA THR A 29 -2.78 -11.43 10.86
C THR A 29 -2.97 -11.89 9.42
N VAL A 30 -4.15 -11.66 8.86
CA VAL A 30 -4.50 -12.06 7.48
C VAL A 30 -4.60 -10.85 6.55
N LEU A 31 -4.37 -11.10 5.26
CA LEU A 31 -4.81 -10.17 4.23
C LEU A 31 -6.33 -10.32 4.09
N PHE A 32 -7.06 -9.24 4.22
CA PHE A 32 -8.53 -9.26 4.18
C PHE A 32 -9.10 -8.91 2.79
N ARG A 33 -8.26 -8.36 1.88
CA ARG A 33 -8.64 -8.06 0.51
C ARG A 33 -7.49 -8.32 -0.45
N VAL A 34 -7.79 -8.97 -1.57
CA VAL A 34 -6.88 -9.19 -2.70
C VAL A 34 -7.61 -8.91 -4.00
N GLU A 35 -7.04 -8.08 -4.85
CA GLU A 35 -7.67 -7.70 -6.11
C GLU A 35 -6.62 -7.61 -7.22
N PRO A 36 -6.73 -8.47 -8.26
CA PRO A 36 -5.82 -8.44 -9.39
C PRO A 36 -5.84 -7.06 -10.09
N GLY A 37 -4.66 -6.54 -10.38
CA GLY A 37 -4.53 -5.24 -11.05
C GLY A 37 -4.80 -4.03 -10.15
N PHE A 38 -5.07 -4.26 -8.85
CA PHE A 38 -5.29 -3.22 -7.86
C PHE A 38 -4.33 -3.34 -6.69
N ALA A 39 -4.66 -4.14 -5.65
CA ALA A 39 -3.83 -4.19 -4.45
C ALA A 39 -4.04 -5.49 -3.63
N VAL A 40 -3.13 -5.72 -2.69
CA VAL A 40 -3.30 -6.64 -1.57
C VAL A 40 -3.34 -5.83 -0.28
N GLU A 41 -4.35 -6.04 0.58
CA GLU A 41 -4.59 -5.24 1.77
C GLU A 41 -4.57 -6.08 3.05
N GLY A 42 -3.99 -5.51 4.10
CA GLY A 42 -3.89 -6.11 5.42
C GLY A 42 -3.69 -5.07 6.51
N GLY A 43 -3.35 -5.54 7.72
CA GLY A 43 -3.03 -4.64 8.84
C GLY A 43 -4.19 -4.35 9.78
N ASP A 44 -5.31 -5.03 9.61
CA ASP A 44 -6.37 -5.12 10.61
C ASP A 44 -6.24 -6.44 11.38
N ALA A 45 -6.02 -6.38 12.68
CA ALA A 45 -5.87 -7.57 13.51
C ALA A 45 -7.16 -8.42 13.61
N SER A 46 -8.33 -7.83 13.35
CA SER A 46 -9.59 -8.59 13.26
C SER A 46 -9.70 -9.38 11.96
N GLY A 47 -8.96 -8.99 10.93
CA GLY A 47 -9.05 -9.55 9.58
C GLY A 47 -10.34 -9.17 8.84
N GLU A 48 -11.12 -8.22 9.34
CA GLU A 48 -12.38 -7.78 8.72
C GLU A 48 -12.22 -6.55 7.81
N GLY A 49 -11.07 -5.88 7.87
CA GLY A 49 -10.80 -4.63 7.13
C GLY A 49 -11.54 -3.40 7.67
N THR A 50 -12.16 -3.52 8.83
CA THR A 50 -12.98 -2.46 9.44
C THR A 50 -12.35 -1.86 10.69
N GLY A 51 -11.19 -2.35 11.09
CA GLY A 51 -10.48 -1.95 12.28
C GLY A 51 -9.12 -1.34 11.96
N GLY A 52 -8.42 -1.01 13.02
CA GLY A 52 -7.06 -0.50 12.94
C GLY A 52 -6.65 0.12 14.26
N THR A 53 -5.35 0.23 14.45
CA THR A 53 -4.77 0.88 15.62
C THR A 53 -3.56 1.72 15.22
N THR A 54 -2.97 2.40 16.18
CA THR A 54 -1.70 3.11 16.00
C THR A 54 -0.86 2.98 17.26
N ILE A 55 0.42 3.30 17.14
CA ILE A 55 1.32 3.42 18.30
C ILE A 55 0.91 4.55 19.24
N TRP A 56 0.02 5.43 18.83
CA TRP A 56 -0.51 6.56 19.61
C TRP A 56 -1.86 6.22 20.27
N ASN A 57 -1.96 5.03 20.89
CA ASN A 57 -3.14 4.52 21.60
C ASN A 57 -4.41 4.49 20.73
N GLY A 58 -4.28 4.14 19.45
CA GLY A 58 -5.39 4.05 18.54
C GLY A 58 -5.87 5.39 17.97
N ASN A 59 -5.20 6.51 18.26
CA ASN A 59 -5.51 7.78 17.60
C ASN A 59 -4.97 7.76 16.18
N GLY A 60 -5.84 7.98 15.19
CA GLY A 60 -5.45 8.06 13.79
C GLY A 60 -4.52 9.24 13.49
N TYR A 61 -3.78 9.17 12.39
CA TYR A 61 -2.91 10.22 11.91
C TYR A 61 -3.34 10.69 10.51
N PRO A 62 -3.04 11.95 10.11
CA PRO A 62 -3.42 12.46 8.81
C PRO A 62 -2.65 11.76 7.68
N ALA A 63 -3.24 11.65 6.50
CA ALA A 63 -2.53 11.20 5.32
C ALA A 63 -1.35 12.14 4.99
N GLU A 64 -0.24 11.55 4.57
CA GLU A 64 1.02 12.23 4.24
C GLU A 64 1.33 12.07 2.76
N SER A 65 0.49 12.65 1.90
CA SER A 65 0.71 12.62 0.46
C SER A 65 1.75 13.67 0.03
N CYS A 66 2.57 13.35 -0.97
CA CYS A 66 3.57 14.27 -1.50
C CYS A 66 3.87 14.01 -2.97
N ASP A 67 4.49 15.01 -3.64
CA ASP A 67 4.84 14.90 -5.06
C ASP A 67 5.98 13.92 -5.36
N ALA A 68 6.76 13.53 -4.35
CA ALA A 68 7.93 12.67 -4.53
C ALA A 68 7.58 11.19 -4.61
N LEU A 69 6.46 10.78 -4.04
CA LEU A 69 6.01 9.39 -3.98
C LEU A 69 4.68 9.22 -4.71
N ARG A 70 4.53 8.12 -5.42
CA ARG A 70 3.37 7.80 -6.25
C ARG A 70 2.96 6.35 -6.05
N HIS A 71 1.71 6.04 -6.39
CA HIS A 71 1.14 4.70 -6.30
C HIS A 71 1.57 3.82 -7.50
N TYR A 72 2.88 3.76 -7.78
CA TYR A 72 3.41 2.79 -8.75
C TYR A 72 3.24 1.36 -8.24
N ALA A 73 3.32 0.38 -9.14
CA ALA A 73 3.33 -1.03 -8.75
C ALA A 73 4.38 -1.29 -7.67
N GLY A 74 4.00 -2.04 -6.64
CA GLY A 74 4.83 -2.30 -5.47
C GLY A 74 4.90 -1.17 -4.44
N ALA A 75 4.20 -0.04 -4.64
CA ALA A 75 4.11 0.98 -3.58
C ALA A 75 3.45 0.39 -2.34
N LEU A 76 4.07 0.61 -1.17
CA LEU A 76 3.52 0.26 0.14
C LEU A 76 2.85 1.51 0.71
N CYS A 77 1.54 1.40 0.96
CA CYS A 77 0.67 2.53 1.24
C CYS A 77 -0.10 2.33 2.54
N ALA A 78 -0.37 3.42 3.26
CA ALA A 78 -1.33 3.45 4.36
C ALA A 78 -2.68 3.90 3.81
N ALA A 79 -3.70 3.08 4.03
CA ALA A 79 -5.06 3.39 3.62
C ALA A 79 -5.64 4.47 4.54
N GLN A 80 -6.32 5.45 3.93
CA GLN A 80 -7.10 6.43 4.66
C GLN A 80 -8.50 5.85 4.94
N ASP A 81 -8.96 5.95 6.17
CA ASP A 81 -10.33 5.61 6.54
C ASP A 81 -11.30 6.67 6.04
N ASP A 82 -12.24 6.27 5.20
CA ASP A 82 -13.19 7.17 4.53
C ASP A 82 -14.10 7.94 5.50
N THR A 83 -14.30 7.41 6.72
CA THR A 83 -15.18 8.02 7.71
C THR A 83 -14.49 9.11 8.50
N THR A 84 -13.24 8.85 8.89
CA THR A 84 -12.47 9.76 9.76
C THR A 84 -11.50 10.64 8.99
N GLY A 85 -11.15 10.26 7.76
CA GLY A 85 -10.10 10.89 6.97
C GLY A 85 -8.69 10.69 7.56
N SER A 86 -8.52 9.66 8.39
CA SER A 86 -7.27 9.37 9.09
C SER A 86 -6.71 8.01 8.69
N CYS A 87 -5.39 7.86 8.80
CA CYS A 87 -4.72 6.57 8.62
C CYS A 87 -4.52 5.87 9.97
N TYR A 88 -4.45 4.54 9.92
CA TYR A 88 -4.26 3.66 11.09
C TYR A 88 -3.21 2.58 10.76
N SER A 89 -3.46 1.32 11.17
CA SER A 89 -2.57 0.18 10.88
C SER A 89 -2.81 -0.47 9.51
N VAL A 90 -3.93 -0.17 8.86
CA VAL A 90 -4.28 -0.77 7.57
C VAL A 90 -3.30 -0.28 6.51
N PHE A 91 -2.75 -1.23 5.78
CA PHE A 91 -1.85 -0.97 4.67
C PHE A 91 -2.23 -1.79 3.44
N TYR A 92 -1.78 -1.34 2.29
CA TYR A 92 -1.85 -2.13 1.06
C TYR A 92 -0.56 -2.03 0.24
N VAL A 93 -0.35 -3.02 -0.62
CA VAL A 93 0.70 -2.99 -1.64
C VAL A 93 0.03 -2.96 -3.00
N VAL A 94 0.41 -2.01 -3.83
CA VAL A 94 -0.11 -1.86 -5.19
C VAL A 94 0.32 -3.06 -6.04
N ALA A 95 -0.66 -3.77 -6.61
CA ALA A 95 -0.50 -4.96 -7.44
C ALA A 95 -0.90 -4.72 -8.91
N ALA A 96 -0.80 -3.48 -9.37
CA ALA A 96 -1.13 -3.11 -10.73
C ALA A 96 -0.02 -3.55 -11.70
N GLU A 97 -0.43 -4.10 -12.84
CA GLU A 97 0.48 -4.58 -13.89
C GLU A 97 1.00 -3.40 -14.74
N PRO A 98 2.15 -3.57 -15.43
CA PRO A 98 2.51 -2.70 -16.55
C PRO A 98 1.35 -2.58 -17.54
N ASP A 99 1.20 -1.45 -18.19
CA ASP A 99 0.07 -1.12 -19.08
C ASP A 99 -1.31 -0.95 -18.39
N SER A 100 -1.39 -1.01 -17.05
CA SER A 100 -2.60 -0.66 -16.30
C SER A 100 -3.04 0.79 -16.51
N VAL A 101 -2.11 1.66 -16.91
CA VAL A 101 -2.36 3.06 -17.28
C VAL A 101 -2.32 3.20 -18.79
N ASP A 102 -3.50 3.24 -19.39
CA ASP A 102 -3.65 3.33 -20.84
C ASP A 102 -3.40 4.74 -21.41
N SER A 103 -3.41 4.86 -22.75
CA SER A 103 -3.17 6.14 -23.43
C SER A 103 -4.21 7.22 -23.13
N SER A 104 -5.44 6.84 -22.77
CA SER A 104 -6.49 7.77 -22.37
C SER A 104 -6.19 8.37 -20.99
N GLN A 105 -5.79 7.53 -20.05
CA GLN A 105 -5.37 7.96 -18.71
C GLN A 105 -4.11 8.83 -18.78
N GLN A 106 -3.12 8.48 -19.63
CA GLN A 106 -1.94 9.31 -19.86
C GLN A 106 -2.31 10.69 -20.42
N SER A 107 -3.25 10.74 -21.38
CA SER A 107 -3.74 12.00 -21.92
C SER A 107 -4.42 12.84 -20.84
N ALA A 108 -5.24 12.23 -20.00
CA ALA A 108 -5.90 12.91 -18.89
C ALA A 108 -4.90 13.47 -17.85
N MET A 109 -3.84 12.72 -17.53
CA MET A 109 -2.76 13.19 -16.66
C MET A 109 -2.00 14.37 -17.28
N SER A 110 -1.69 14.29 -18.59
CA SER A 110 -1.05 15.37 -19.33
C SER A 110 -1.91 16.64 -19.35
N ASP A 111 -3.22 16.50 -19.61
CA ASP A 111 -4.17 17.61 -19.60
C ASP A 111 -4.33 18.22 -18.19
N ALA A 112 -4.19 17.43 -17.15
CA ALA A 112 -4.15 17.87 -15.76
C ALA A 112 -2.82 18.51 -15.36
N GLY A 113 -1.84 18.60 -16.26
CA GLY A 113 -0.55 19.26 -16.06
C GLY A 113 0.48 18.40 -15.31
N TRP A 114 0.32 17.08 -15.30
CA TRP A 114 1.31 16.19 -14.73
C TRP A 114 2.57 16.18 -15.59
N ARG A 115 3.73 16.00 -14.95
CA ARG A 115 5.02 15.90 -15.66
C ARG A 115 5.06 14.60 -16.47
N SER A 116 5.65 14.66 -17.66
CA SER A 116 5.74 13.50 -18.56
C SER A 116 6.45 12.31 -17.91
N GLU A 117 7.49 12.56 -17.11
CA GLU A 117 8.22 11.52 -16.42
C GLU A 117 7.33 10.69 -15.47
N VAL A 118 6.28 11.29 -14.91
CA VAL A 118 5.36 10.62 -13.99
C VAL A 118 4.43 9.67 -14.74
N TYR A 119 3.76 10.15 -15.80
CA TYR A 119 2.85 9.27 -16.54
C TYR A 119 3.59 8.25 -17.42
N ASP A 120 4.80 8.56 -17.89
CA ASP A 120 5.67 7.58 -18.55
C ASP A 120 6.10 6.46 -17.58
N ALA A 121 6.39 6.82 -16.31
CA ALA A 121 6.71 5.84 -15.29
C ALA A 121 5.51 4.94 -14.94
N TYR A 122 4.30 5.49 -14.87
CA TYR A 122 3.07 4.70 -14.70
C TYR A 122 2.85 3.71 -15.85
N SER A 123 3.12 4.13 -17.08
CA SER A 123 2.98 3.24 -18.25
C SER A 123 3.97 2.09 -18.23
N GLN A 124 5.17 2.31 -17.70
CA GLN A 124 6.22 1.29 -17.64
C GLN A 124 6.09 0.36 -16.43
N ALA A 125 5.77 0.92 -15.28
CA ALA A 125 5.72 0.18 -14.02
C ALA A 125 4.33 -0.36 -13.69
N GLY A 126 3.28 0.25 -14.22
CA GLY A 126 1.92 0.11 -13.71
C GLY A 126 1.68 0.95 -12.47
N GLY A 127 0.44 0.96 -11.99
CA GLY A 127 0.09 1.67 -10.76
C GLY A 127 -1.32 2.22 -10.74
N LEU A 128 -1.62 2.97 -9.69
CA LEU A 128 -2.94 3.51 -9.37
C LEU A 128 -2.91 5.04 -9.25
N PRO A 129 -2.76 5.79 -10.35
CA PRO A 129 -2.64 7.25 -10.30
C PRO A 129 -3.85 7.95 -9.68
N SER A 130 -5.02 7.31 -9.65
CA SER A 130 -6.23 7.83 -9.01
C SER A 130 -6.13 7.95 -7.49
N LEU A 131 -5.21 7.23 -6.85
CA LEU A 131 -4.96 7.28 -5.40
C LEU A 131 -3.89 8.31 -5.02
N ASP A 132 -3.19 8.89 -6.00
CA ASP A 132 -2.21 9.92 -5.72
C ASP A 132 -2.87 11.13 -5.04
N PHE A 133 -2.20 11.66 -4.03
CA PHE A 133 -2.66 12.76 -3.18
C PHE A 133 -3.84 12.45 -2.24
N THR A 134 -4.34 11.22 -2.24
CA THR A 134 -5.36 10.75 -1.30
C THR A 134 -4.72 9.93 -0.20
N ASP A 135 -4.16 8.79 -0.56
CA ASP A 135 -3.51 7.88 0.36
C ASP A 135 -2.02 8.20 0.55
N THR A 136 -1.44 7.61 1.57
CA THR A 136 -0.03 7.82 1.90
C THR A 136 0.84 6.70 1.34
N VAL A 137 1.68 6.99 0.36
CA VAL A 137 2.78 6.09 -0.01
C VAL A 137 3.92 6.29 0.99
N PHE A 138 4.32 5.24 1.71
CA PHE A 138 5.38 5.33 2.71
C PHE A 138 6.55 4.36 2.48
N GLY A 139 6.44 3.49 1.46
CA GLY A 139 7.49 2.55 1.10
C GLY A 139 7.35 2.01 -0.32
N GLN A 140 8.30 1.17 -0.72
CA GLN A 140 8.34 0.52 -2.02
C GLN A 140 8.90 -0.90 -1.89
N VAL A 141 8.18 -1.87 -2.40
CA VAL A 141 8.68 -3.24 -2.56
C VAL A 141 9.74 -3.25 -3.65
N TYR A 142 10.91 -3.82 -3.37
CA TYR A 142 12.01 -3.96 -4.31
C TYR A 142 12.42 -5.43 -4.55
N GLU A 143 11.90 -6.35 -3.74
CA GLU A 143 12.12 -7.80 -3.88
C GLU A 143 10.86 -8.56 -3.50
N GLY A 144 10.41 -9.49 -4.37
CA GLY A 144 9.25 -10.34 -4.13
C GLY A 144 7.94 -9.77 -4.70
N MET A 145 7.98 -9.03 -5.81
CA MET A 145 6.75 -8.62 -6.52
C MET A 145 5.97 -9.83 -7.05
N ASP A 146 6.65 -10.89 -7.44
CA ASP A 146 6.03 -12.16 -7.81
C ASP A 146 5.16 -12.77 -6.70
N VAL A 147 5.51 -12.52 -5.44
CA VAL A 147 4.68 -12.92 -4.28
C VAL A 147 3.45 -12.01 -4.17
N ILE A 148 3.60 -10.70 -4.38
CA ILE A 148 2.46 -9.76 -4.42
C ILE A 148 1.49 -10.16 -5.52
N ASP A 149 1.99 -10.43 -6.73
CA ASP A 149 1.17 -10.84 -7.87
C ASP A 149 0.44 -12.17 -7.58
N ALA A 150 1.13 -13.13 -6.97
CA ALA A 150 0.52 -14.40 -6.57
C ALA A 150 -0.60 -14.20 -5.54
N MET A 151 -0.41 -13.30 -4.56
CA MET A 151 -1.43 -12.97 -3.56
C MET A 151 -2.61 -12.22 -4.18
N ALA A 152 -2.37 -11.24 -5.03
CA ALA A 152 -3.42 -10.47 -5.70
C ALA A 152 -4.30 -11.36 -6.61
N ASN A 153 -3.72 -12.40 -7.21
CA ASN A 153 -4.42 -13.37 -8.05
C ASN A 153 -4.95 -14.60 -7.29
N ALA A 154 -4.90 -14.61 -5.97
CA ALA A 154 -5.49 -15.68 -5.18
C ALA A 154 -7.03 -15.72 -5.36
N SER A 155 -7.62 -16.91 -5.17
CA SER A 155 -9.08 -17.04 -5.23
C SER A 155 -9.72 -16.18 -4.15
N ALA A 156 -10.69 -15.35 -4.54
CA ALA A 156 -11.41 -14.46 -3.65
C ALA A 156 -12.93 -14.54 -3.90
N ASP A 157 -13.71 -14.09 -2.95
CA ASP A 157 -15.15 -13.93 -3.10
C ASP A 157 -15.53 -12.61 -3.82
N ASP A 158 -16.83 -12.33 -3.89
CA ASP A 158 -17.34 -11.12 -4.57
C ASP A 158 -16.95 -9.81 -3.86
N ASP A 159 -16.52 -9.87 -2.60
CA ASP A 159 -16.01 -8.75 -1.81
C ASP A 159 -14.46 -8.67 -1.84
N HIS A 160 -13.83 -9.43 -2.74
CA HIS A 160 -12.38 -9.57 -2.87
C HIS A 160 -11.66 -10.16 -1.65
N ARG A 161 -12.40 -10.84 -0.75
CA ARG A 161 -11.81 -11.52 0.39
C ARG A 161 -11.21 -12.86 -0.06
N PRO A 162 -9.94 -13.17 0.29
CA PRO A 162 -9.36 -14.47 -0.04
C PRO A 162 -10.23 -15.62 0.48
N THR A 163 -10.48 -16.63 -0.37
CA THR A 163 -11.24 -17.83 0.02
C THR A 163 -10.46 -18.77 0.94
N GLU A 164 -9.13 -18.63 0.95
CA GLU A 164 -8.21 -19.26 1.89
C GLU A 164 -7.36 -18.17 2.54
N ASP A 165 -7.14 -18.26 3.86
CA ASP A 165 -6.40 -17.24 4.60
C ASP A 165 -4.97 -17.07 4.06
N ILE A 166 -4.61 -15.85 3.72
CA ILE A 166 -3.24 -15.46 3.41
C ILE A 166 -2.66 -14.79 4.65
N VAL A 167 -1.78 -15.51 5.35
CA VAL A 167 -1.29 -15.12 6.66
C VAL A 167 0.03 -14.36 6.59
N ILE A 168 0.12 -13.25 7.30
CA ILE A 168 1.37 -12.51 7.54
C ILE A 168 2.04 -13.17 8.77
N HIS A 169 2.95 -14.11 8.55
CA HIS A 169 3.60 -14.80 9.67
C HIS A 169 4.44 -13.87 10.54
N SER A 170 5.17 -12.94 9.94
CA SER A 170 5.94 -11.93 10.69
C SER A 170 6.37 -10.78 9.79
N VAL A 171 6.56 -9.62 10.42
CA VAL A 171 7.23 -8.46 9.83
C VAL A 171 8.47 -8.14 10.62
N SER A 172 9.63 -8.07 9.96
CA SER A 172 10.90 -7.67 10.55
C SER A 172 11.37 -6.33 9.99
N ILE A 173 11.92 -5.50 10.87
CA ILE A 173 12.49 -4.20 10.50
C ILE A 173 14.00 -4.30 10.55
N GLU A 174 14.66 -3.95 9.46
CA GLU A 174 16.11 -3.94 9.31
C GLU A 174 16.58 -2.52 8.99
N THR A 175 17.78 -2.14 9.46
CA THR A 175 18.40 -0.87 9.06
C THR A 175 19.18 -1.09 7.77
N TYR A 176 18.98 -0.23 6.78
CA TYR A 176 19.67 -0.34 5.51
C TYR A 176 21.17 -0.04 5.71
N GLY A 177 22.01 -0.99 5.34
CA GLY A 177 23.47 -0.83 5.34
C GLY A 177 24.22 -1.45 6.54
N ASP A 178 23.55 -2.22 7.39
CA ASP A 178 24.16 -3.06 8.43
C ASP A 178 24.47 -4.47 7.90
#